data_a6f8ac32995d77f6ebec0d37ad6fac6b
#
_entry.id   a6f8ac32995d77f6ebec0d37ad6fac6b
#
_cell.length_a   1.000
_cell.length_b   1.000
_cell.length_c   1.000
_cell.angle_alpha   90.00
_cell.angle_beta   90.00
_cell.angle_gamma   90.00
#
_symmetry.space_group_name_H-M   'P 1'
#
loop_
_entity.id
_entity.type
_entity.pdbx_description
1 polymer ?
#
loop_
_entity_poly.entity_id
_entity_poly.type
_entity_poly.pdbx_seq_one_letter_code
_entity_poly.pdbx_strand_id
1 'polypeptide(L)'
;MLKALFWRINFFLKNRKSAKINRQLGNGVKSVIVDSKNGLLAVDPRDLEVGFKLRKYGSYGLEEITRINELITTESNVLVVGAHIGSLVIPIAKNCNKVVAIEANPNNFNLLKTNLHLNKTENVSIHNIAASSKQETIKFQMNVVNSGGSKRLPKNNEYMYRYDNPEVIDVQAYSLDEYLDENNFDLILIDIEGSEYFAMQGMEKILSKCNTLIVEFLPHHLKNVADVSVEQFLSLIPQHFTKLTIPSKNETHPVDIGGVVLQQMYNNKEGDDGLIFTK
;
A
#
# COMPACT_ATOMS: atom_id res chain seq x y z
N MET A 1 26.98 2.14 12.78
CA MET A 1 26.52 2.54 14.11
C MET A 1 25.82 3.91 14.10
N LEU A 2 26.43 4.98 13.62
CA LEU A 2 25.84 6.35 13.59
C LEU A 2 24.51 6.45 12.83
N LYS A 3 24.37 5.84 11.64
CA LYS A 3 23.11 5.84 10.88
C LYS A 3 21.95 5.20 11.66
N ALA A 4 22.20 4.05 12.32
CA ALA A 4 21.15 3.38 13.12
C ALA A 4 20.70 4.20 14.33
N LEU A 5 21.63 4.92 14.99
CA LEU A 5 21.31 5.84 16.08
C LEU A 5 20.48 7.01 15.57
N PHE A 6 20.85 7.62 14.44
CA PHE A 6 20.10 8.70 13.80
C PHE A 6 18.65 8.30 13.48
N TRP A 7 18.46 7.11 12.90
CA TRP A 7 17.13 6.56 12.61
C TRP A 7 16.29 6.39 13.90
N ARG A 8 16.88 5.83 14.96
CA ARG A 8 16.19 5.65 16.25
C ARG A 8 15.77 6.99 16.86
N ILE A 9 16.63 8.01 16.79
CA ILE A 9 16.30 9.36 17.29
C ILE A 9 15.14 9.94 16.46
N ASN A 10 15.18 9.82 15.14
CA ASN A 10 14.12 10.34 14.28
C ASN A 10 12.76 9.68 14.56
N PHE A 11 12.72 8.36 14.68
CA PHE A 11 11.49 7.63 15.05
C PHE A 11 10.98 8.02 16.44
N PHE A 12 11.86 8.18 17.40
CA PHE A 12 11.51 8.66 18.75
C PHE A 12 10.88 10.04 18.70
N LEU A 13 11.47 10.97 17.94
CA LEU A 13 10.95 12.34 17.78
C LEU A 13 9.58 12.33 17.06
N LYS A 14 9.40 11.51 16.03
CA LYS A 14 8.10 11.32 15.36
C LYS A 14 7.05 10.83 16.36
N ASN A 15 7.34 9.80 17.15
CA ASN A 15 6.41 9.28 18.14
C ASN A 15 6.02 10.35 19.19
N ARG A 16 6.99 11.12 19.72
CA ARG A 16 6.71 12.23 20.64
C ARG A 16 5.85 13.33 20.01
N LYS A 17 6.09 13.65 18.72
CA LYS A 17 5.31 14.64 17.98
C LYS A 17 3.86 14.18 17.82
N SER A 18 3.63 12.93 17.42
CA SER A 18 2.31 12.33 17.32
C SER A 18 1.56 12.36 18.65
N ALA A 19 2.20 11.93 19.73
CA ALA A 19 1.63 11.98 21.08
C ALA A 19 1.31 13.41 21.56
N LYS A 20 2.13 14.40 21.18
CA LYS A 20 1.86 15.82 21.48
C LYS A 20 0.62 16.31 20.75
N ILE A 21 0.46 15.99 19.46
CA ILE A 21 -0.72 16.36 18.67
C ILE A 21 -1.98 15.77 19.31
N ASN A 22 -1.96 14.48 19.66
CA ASN A 22 -3.09 13.82 20.31
C ASN A 22 -3.50 14.51 21.61
N ARG A 23 -2.52 14.88 22.45
CA ARG A 23 -2.80 15.61 23.72
C ARG A 23 -3.37 17.01 23.49
N GLN A 24 -2.91 17.73 22.46
CA GLN A 24 -3.40 19.08 22.15
C GLN A 24 -4.83 19.07 21.59
N LEU A 25 -5.19 18.06 20.79
CA LEU A 25 -6.53 17.92 20.23
C LEU A 25 -7.52 17.29 21.22
N GLY A 26 -7.01 16.53 22.20
CA GLY A 26 -7.82 15.77 23.15
C GLY A 26 -8.15 14.36 22.63
N ASN A 27 -8.35 13.42 23.58
CA ASN A 27 -8.54 11.99 23.28
C ASN A 27 -9.84 11.67 22.51
N GLY A 28 -10.79 12.59 22.49
CA GLY A 28 -12.06 12.45 21.76
C GLY A 28 -11.94 12.68 20.27
N VAL A 29 -10.88 13.35 19.79
CA VAL A 29 -10.68 13.61 18.35
C VAL A 29 -10.08 12.39 17.69
N LYS A 30 -10.85 11.73 16.82
CA LYS A 30 -10.45 10.54 16.08
C LYS A 30 -9.92 10.85 14.68
N SER A 31 -10.45 11.91 14.06
CA SER A 31 -10.01 12.36 12.74
C SER A 31 -10.21 13.87 12.61
N VAL A 32 -9.50 14.46 11.66
CA VAL A 32 -9.73 15.82 11.15
C VAL A 32 -9.99 15.77 9.68
N ILE A 33 -10.85 16.66 9.16
CA ILE A 33 -11.16 16.73 7.73
C ILE A 33 -10.20 17.71 7.09
N VAL A 34 -9.61 17.26 5.97
CA VAL A 34 -8.64 18.04 5.19
C VAL A 34 -9.17 18.20 3.78
N ASP A 35 -9.25 19.42 3.28
CA ASP A 35 -9.46 19.72 1.87
C ASP A 35 -8.10 19.65 1.15
N SER A 36 -7.98 18.73 0.20
CA SER A 36 -6.73 18.43 -0.47
C SER A 36 -6.92 18.16 -1.97
N LYS A 37 -5.81 18.12 -2.73
CA LYS A 37 -5.84 17.72 -4.14
C LYS A 37 -6.30 16.27 -4.34
N ASN A 38 -6.20 15.43 -3.30
CA ASN A 38 -6.69 14.05 -3.32
C ASN A 38 -8.19 13.94 -3.04
N GLY A 39 -8.84 15.03 -2.63
CA GLY A 39 -10.23 15.10 -2.22
C GLY A 39 -10.41 15.60 -0.78
N LEU A 40 -11.65 15.60 -0.31
CA LEU A 40 -11.99 15.93 1.08
C LEU A 40 -11.78 14.70 1.96
N LEU A 41 -10.74 14.69 2.79
CA LEU A 41 -10.30 13.48 3.50
C LEU A 41 -10.32 13.65 5.01
N ALA A 42 -10.99 12.72 5.70
CA ALA A 42 -10.81 12.49 7.14
C ALA A 42 -9.50 11.73 7.35
N VAL A 43 -8.59 12.29 8.15
CA VAL A 43 -7.26 11.72 8.43
C VAL A 43 -7.04 11.63 9.93
N ASP A 44 -6.33 10.61 10.40
CA ASP A 44 -5.88 10.55 11.80
C ASP A 44 -4.87 11.68 12.06
N PRO A 45 -5.12 12.58 13.02
CA PRO A 45 -4.19 13.66 13.30
C PRO A 45 -2.84 13.20 13.84
N ARG A 46 -2.75 11.94 14.31
CA ARG A 46 -1.53 11.33 14.83
C ARG A 46 -0.61 10.80 13.74
N ASP A 47 -1.17 10.56 12.54
CA ASP A 47 -0.39 10.14 11.38
C ASP A 47 0.53 11.26 10.91
N LEU A 48 1.84 10.97 10.89
CA LEU A 48 2.91 11.90 10.51
C LEU A 48 3.50 11.61 9.13
N GLU A 49 2.91 10.69 8.37
CA GLU A 49 3.27 10.41 6.97
C GLU A 49 2.16 10.88 6.04
N VAL A 50 1.21 10.04 5.70
CA VAL A 50 0.14 10.37 4.76
C VAL A 50 -0.74 11.52 5.30
N GLY A 51 -1.27 11.36 6.52
CA GLY A 51 -2.11 12.37 7.14
C GLY A 51 -1.40 13.71 7.35
N PHE A 52 -0.12 13.71 7.70
CA PHE A 52 0.66 14.93 7.81
C PHE A 52 0.90 15.62 6.48
N LYS A 53 1.24 14.85 5.42
CA LYS A 53 1.46 15.42 4.08
C LYS A 53 0.17 16.06 3.56
N LEU A 54 -0.97 15.39 3.71
CA LEU A 54 -2.28 15.94 3.36
C LEU A 54 -2.60 17.23 4.12
N ARG A 55 -2.44 17.24 5.45
CA ARG A 55 -2.69 18.43 6.28
C ARG A 55 -1.76 19.59 5.98
N LYS A 56 -0.48 19.32 5.74
CA LYS A 56 0.55 20.35 5.60
C LYS A 56 0.71 20.87 4.18
N TYR A 57 0.64 19.96 3.21
CA TYR A 57 0.93 20.27 1.80
C TYR A 57 -0.32 20.25 0.91
N GLY A 58 -1.46 19.79 1.44
CA GLY A 58 -2.71 19.66 0.70
C GLY A 58 -2.65 18.59 -0.38
N SER A 59 -1.70 17.63 -0.31
CA SER A 59 -1.56 16.57 -1.31
C SER A 59 -0.71 15.41 -0.81
N TYR A 60 -0.94 14.22 -1.40
CA TYR A 60 -0.15 13.01 -1.23
C TYR A 60 -0.15 12.17 -2.50
N GLY A 61 1.01 11.63 -2.89
CA GLY A 61 1.13 10.65 -3.99
C GLY A 61 0.67 11.15 -5.36
N LEU A 62 0.71 12.47 -5.66
CA LEU A 62 0.17 13.01 -6.91
C LEU A 62 0.88 12.48 -8.16
N GLU A 63 2.18 12.24 -8.09
CA GLU A 63 2.94 11.67 -9.21
C GLU A 63 2.50 10.24 -9.51
N GLU A 64 2.27 9.44 -8.47
CA GLU A 64 1.76 8.09 -8.58
C GLU A 64 0.33 8.09 -9.15
N ILE A 65 -0.56 8.95 -8.63
CA ILE A 65 -1.92 9.12 -9.16
C ILE A 65 -1.87 9.50 -10.64
N THR A 66 -0.97 10.38 -11.03
CA THR A 66 -0.82 10.79 -12.43
C THR A 66 -0.41 9.60 -13.30
N ARG A 67 0.61 8.84 -12.87
CA ARG A 67 1.04 7.62 -13.58
C ARG A 67 -0.07 6.58 -13.71
N ILE A 68 -0.82 6.34 -12.64
CA ILE A 68 -1.94 5.40 -12.67
C ILE A 68 -3.01 5.89 -13.65
N ASN A 69 -3.36 7.17 -13.63
CA ASN A 69 -4.36 7.75 -14.52
C ASN A 69 -3.94 7.72 -16.00
N GLU A 70 -2.64 7.69 -16.30
CA GLU A 70 -2.13 7.50 -17.67
C GLU A 70 -2.25 6.05 -18.16
N LEU A 71 -2.40 5.09 -17.24
CA LEU A 71 -2.48 3.65 -17.52
C LEU A 71 -3.92 3.11 -17.54
N ILE A 72 -4.91 3.92 -17.17
CA ILE A 72 -6.33 3.56 -17.13
C ILE A 72 -7.16 4.44 -18.05
N THR A 73 -8.38 4.00 -18.32
CA THR A 73 -9.42 4.73 -19.03
C THR A 73 -10.72 4.70 -18.23
N THR A 74 -11.72 5.46 -18.66
CA THR A 74 -13.06 5.46 -18.04
C THR A 74 -13.76 4.10 -18.06
N GLU A 75 -13.30 3.17 -18.87
CA GLU A 75 -13.83 1.79 -18.96
C GLU A 75 -13.06 0.80 -18.10
N SER A 76 -11.92 1.21 -17.53
CA SER A 76 -11.04 0.30 -16.79
C SER A 76 -11.63 -0.11 -15.44
N ASN A 77 -11.46 -1.38 -15.09
CA ASN A 77 -11.69 -1.91 -13.75
C ASN A 77 -10.35 -1.99 -13.02
N VAL A 78 -10.29 -1.43 -11.82
CA VAL A 78 -9.05 -1.32 -11.02
C VAL A 78 -9.20 -2.09 -9.71
N LEU A 79 -8.19 -2.88 -9.35
CA LEU A 79 -8.06 -3.49 -8.02
C LEU A 79 -6.95 -2.79 -7.24
N VAL A 80 -7.27 -2.30 -6.05
CA VAL A 80 -6.30 -1.69 -5.13
C VAL A 80 -6.21 -2.54 -3.87
N VAL A 81 -5.06 -3.17 -3.66
CA VAL A 81 -4.75 -3.96 -2.46
C VAL A 81 -3.81 -3.12 -1.58
N GLY A 82 -4.34 -2.63 -0.45
CA GLY A 82 -3.71 -1.61 0.39
C GLY A 82 -4.32 -0.22 0.16
N ALA A 83 -5.65 -0.14 0.24
CA ALA A 83 -6.38 1.10 -0.06
C ALA A 83 -6.17 2.23 0.96
N HIS A 84 -5.64 1.91 2.14
CA HIS A 84 -5.40 2.85 3.24
C HIS A 84 -6.66 3.68 3.53
N ILE A 85 -6.56 4.98 3.65
CA ILE A 85 -7.68 5.90 3.86
C ILE A 85 -8.34 6.38 2.55
N GLY A 86 -7.92 5.84 1.39
CA GLY A 86 -8.45 6.18 0.07
C GLY A 86 -7.80 7.38 -0.60
N SER A 87 -6.63 7.81 -0.15
CA SER A 87 -5.91 8.96 -0.71
C SER A 87 -5.51 8.78 -2.19
N LEU A 88 -5.31 7.54 -2.64
CA LEU A 88 -5.10 7.18 -4.05
C LEU A 88 -6.41 6.72 -4.70
N VAL A 89 -7.22 5.93 -3.99
CA VAL A 89 -8.46 5.33 -4.50
C VAL A 89 -9.45 6.38 -5.02
N ILE A 90 -9.68 7.46 -4.26
CA ILE A 90 -10.65 8.49 -4.61
C ILE A 90 -10.30 9.21 -5.93
N PRO A 91 -9.08 9.71 -6.14
CA PRO A 91 -8.72 10.31 -7.43
C PRO A 91 -8.68 9.31 -8.58
N ILE A 92 -8.29 8.05 -8.36
CA ILE A 92 -8.31 6.99 -9.38
C ILE A 92 -9.77 6.69 -9.80
N ALA A 93 -10.67 6.56 -8.85
CA ALA A 93 -12.07 6.24 -9.09
C ALA A 93 -12.81 7.27 -9.99
N LYS A 94 -12.31 8.50 -10.07
CA LYS A 94 -12.85 9.53 -10.97
C LYS A 94 -12.55 9.29 -12.44
N ASN A 95 -11.56 8.43 -12.76
CA ASN A 95 -11.02 8.23 -14.10
C ASN A 95 -11.16 6.77 -14.58
N CYS A 96 -11.92 5.94 -13.87
CA CYS A 96 -12.14 4.55 -14.24
C CYS A 96 -13.62 4.14 -14.06
N ASN A 97 -13.99 2.98 -14.59
CA ASN A 97 -15.32 2.44 -14.47
C ASN A 97 -15.62 2.03 -13.01
N LYS A 98 -14.71 1.25 -12.40
CA LYS A 98 -14.91 0.68 -11.07
C LYS A 98 -13.59 0.47 -10.35
N VAL A 99 -13.61 0.63 -9.03
CA VAL A 99 -12.51 0.22 -8.15
C VAL A 99 -13.00 -0.82 -7.15
N VAL A 100 -12.23 -1.90 -6.99
CA VAL A 100 -12.33 -2.80 -5.84
C VAL A 100 -11.14 -2.48 -4.93
N ALA A 101 -11.41 -2.18 -3.65
CA ALA A 101 -10.42 -1.70 -2.70
C ALA A 101 -10.36 -2.59 -1.46
N ILE A 102 -9.18 -3.13 -1.18
CA ILE A 102 -8.89 -4.02 -0.04
C ILE A 102 -8.09 -3.24 1.00
N GLU A 103 -8.54 -3.22 2.25
CA GLU A 103 -7.82 -2.59 3.36
C GLU A 103 -7.94 -3.44 4.62
N ALA A 104 -6.80 -3.88 5.13
CA ALA A 104 -6.74 -4.80 6.27
C ALA A 104 -6.88 -4.10 7.63
N ASN A 105 -6.36 -2.87 7.77
CA ASN A 105 -6.44 -2.10 8.99
C ASN A 105 -7.87 -1.57 9.20
N PRO A 106 -8.61 -2.01 10.24
CA PRO A 106 -9.99 -1.58 10.45
C PRO A 106 -10.13 -0.07 10.70
N ASN A 107 -9.10 0.59 11.25
CA ASN A 107 -9.13 2.04 11.48
C ASN A 107 -9.01 2.79 10.13
N ASN A 108 -8.09 2.36 9.26
CA ASN A 108 -7.94 2.92 7.92
C ASN A 108 -9.19 2.64 7.08
N PHE A 109 -9.73 1.43 7.16
CA PHE A 109 -10.97 1.04 6.47
C PHE A 109 -12.16 1.93 6.86
N ASN A 110 -12.32 2.25 8.14
CA ASN A 110 -13.37 3.17 8.60
C ASN A 110 -13.16 4.59 8.05
N LEU A 111 -11.92 5.06 7.96
CA LEU A 111 -11.60 6.34 7.33
C LEU A 111 -11.84 6.29 5.82
N LEU A 112 -11.44 5.20 5.13
CA LEU A 112 -11.73 4.97 3.70
C LEU A 112 -13.23 5.09 3.42
N LYS A 113 -14.06 4.38 4.19
CA LYS A 113 -15.53 4.45 4.07
C LYS A 113 -16.06 5.87 4.23
N THR A 114 -15.56 6.58 5.23
CA THR A 114 -15.92 7.99 5.48
C THR A 114 -15.50 8.87 4.30
N ASN A 115 -14.30 8.68 3.78
CA ASN A 115 -13.72 9.48 2.72
C ASN A 115 -14.44 9.27 1.38
N LEU A 116 -14.83 8.04 1.06
CA LEU A 116 -15.68 7.76 -0.11
C LEU A 116 -17.02 8.52 -0.02
N HIS A 117 -17.64 8.50 1.17
CA HIS A 117 -18.89 9.25 1.39
C HIS A 117 -18.70 10.77 1.25
N LEU A 118 -17.65 11.34 1.85
CA LEU A 118 -17.34 12.77 1.76
C LEU A 118 -17.14 13.25 0.32
N ASN A 119 -16.59 12.38 -0.54
CA ASN A 119 -16.31 12.68 -1.95
C ASN A 119 -17.43 12.21 -2.91
N LYS A 120 -18.50 11.62 -2.39
CA LYS A 120 -19.61 11.04 -3.20
C LYS A 120 -19.11 10.06 -4.25
N THR A 121 -18.11 9.24 -3.89
CA THR A 121 -17.50 8.25 -4.77
C THR A 121 -18.32 6.95 -4.68
N GLU A 122 -19.09 6.63 -5.72
CA GLU A 122 -20.06 5.52 -5.72
C GLU A 122 -19.58 4.28 -6.46
N ASN A 123 -18.55 4.40 -7.31
CA ASN A 123 -18.01 3.31 -8.11
C ASN A 123 -16.87 2.55 -7.42
N VAL A 124 -16.82 2.56 -6.08
CA VAL A 124 -15.81 1.86 -5.28
C VAL A 124 -16.48 0.85 -4.36
N SER A 125 -16.14 -0.43 -4.50
CA SER A 125 -16.46 -1.47 -3.52
C SER A 125 -15.27 -1.68 -2.58
N ILE A 126 -15.54 -1.79 -1.27
CA ILE A 126 -14.50 -1.87 -0.24
C ILE A 126 -14.62 -3.14 0.60
N HIS A 127 -13.49 -3.75 0.96
CA HIS A 127 -13.44 -4.97 1.74
C HIS A 127 -12.41 -4.84 2.86
N ASN A 128 -12.86 -5.10 4.13
CA ASN A 128 -11.96 -5.08 5.29
C ASN A 128 -11.39 -6.46 5.55
N ILE A 129 -10.44 -6.86 4.75
CA ILE A 129 -9.69 -8.12 4.82
C ILE A 129 -8.24 -7.88 4.47
N ALA A 130 -7.38 -8.84 4.78
CA ALA A 130 -6.03 -8.91 4.22
C ALA A 130 -6.01 -9.83 3.00
N ALA A 131 -5.20 -9.48 1.98
CA ALA A 131 -4.89 -10.39 0.89
C ALA A 131 -3.78 -11.37 1.31
N SER A 132 -3.97 -12.66 1.01
CA SER A 132 -3.01 -13.72 1.32
C SER A 132 -3.13 -14.87 0.33
N SER A 133 -2.28 -15.88 0.45
CA SER A 133 -2.28 -17.05 -0.43
C SER A 133 -3.49 -17.98 -0.23
N LYS A 134 -4.18 -17.87 0.91
CA LYS A 134 -5.35 -18.70 1.28
C LYS A 134 -6.15 -18.04 2.38
N GLN A 135 -7.31 -18.61 2.70
CA GLN A 135 -8.08 -18.22 3.88
C GLN A 135 -7.33 -18.59 5.16
N GLU A 136 -7.03 -17.59 5.99
CA GLU A 136 -6.35 -17.75 7.27
C GLU A 136 -6.63 -16.56 8.20
N THR A 137 -6.29 -16.68 9.48
CA THR A 137 -6.21 -15.55 10.40
C THR A 137 -4.75 -15.16 10.58
N ILE A 138 -4.41 -13.91 10.30
CA ILE A 138 -3.05 -13.40 10.44
C ILE A 138 -2.94 -12.43 11.61
N LYS A 139 -1.76 -12.38 12.24
CA LYS A 139 -1.39 -11.29 13.14
C LYS A 139 -1.03 -10.05 12.31
N PHE A 140 -1.70 -8.95 12.59
CA PHE A 140 -1.56 -7.70 11.87
C PHE A 140 -1.20 -6.57 12.81
N GLN A 141 -0.16 -5.81 12.47
CA GLN A 141 0.38 -4.72 13.25
C GLN A 141 -0.18 -3.39 12.75
N MET A 142 -0.89 -2.67 13.64
CA MET A 142 -1.48 -1.37 13.33
C MET A 142 -0.58 -0.23 13.79
N ASN A 143 0.14 0.38 12.86
CA ASN A 143 0.94 1.57 13.13
C ASN A 143 0.05 2.81 13.16
N VAL A 144 0.38 3.77 14.05
CA VAL A 144 -0.37 5.02 14.22
C VAL A 144 0.39 6.21 13.65
N VAL A 145 1.69 6.26 13.87
CA VAL A 145 2.54 7.38 13.42
C VAL A 145 2.78 7.34 11.90
N ASN A 146 2.73 6.15 11.33
CA ASN A 146 2.64 5.89 9.90
C ASN A 146 1.53 4.87 9.68
N SER A 147 0.29 5.32 9.55
CA SER A 147 -0.87 4.43 9.45
C SER A 147 -0.89 3.61 8.15
N GLY A 148 -0.29 4.15 7.05
CA GLY A 148 -0.04 3.42 5.82
C GLY A 148 0.96 2.28 6.00
N GLY A 149 1.90 2.39 6.93
CA GLY A 149 2.87 1.36 7.25
C GLY A 149 2.35 0.18 8.10
N SER A 150 1.03 0.05 8.29
CA SER A 150 0.42 -1.10 8.97
C SER A 150 0.54 -2.35 8.10
N LYS A 151 0.89 -3.49 8.71
CA LYS A 151 1.28 -4.70 7.95
C LYS A 151 1.05 -5.99 8.70
N ARG A 152 1.13 -7.12 8.00
CA ARG A 152 1.31 -8.45 8.63
C ARG A 152 2.46 -8.36 9.63
N LEU A 153 2.32 -9.00 10.80
CA LEU A 153 3.38 -9.01 11.80
C LEU A 153 4.69 -9.50 11.18
N PRO A 154 5.75 -8.67 11.16
CA PRO A 154 7.02 -9.03 10.54
C PRO A 154 7.65 -10.26 11.18
N LYS A 155 8.24 -11.16 10.40
CA LYS A 155 9.02 -12.31 10.90
C LYS A 155 10.25 -11.80 11.69
N ASN A 156 10.91 -10.77 11.17
CA ASN A 156 12.01 -10.07 11.83
C ASN A 156 11.54 -8.69 12.28
N ASN A 157 11.02 -8.60 13.51
CA ASN A 157 10.41 -7.39 14.04
C ASN A 157 11.47 -6.37 14.50
N GLU A 158 12.11 -5.70 13.53
CA GLU A 158 13.10 -4.65 13.77
C GLU A 158 12.47 -3.40 14.41
N TYR A 159 13.31 -2.55 15.01
CA TYR A 159 12.84 -1.32 15.68
C TYR A 159 12.03 -0.40 14.76
N MET A 160 12.36 -0.32 13.49
CA MET A 160 11.65 0.51 12.50
C MET A 160 10.17 0.14 12.33
N TYR A 161 9.78 -1.09 12.64
CA TYR A 161 8.39 -1.56 12.54
C TYR A 161 7.58 -1.36 13.83
N ARG A 162 8.25 -1.14 14.97
CA ARG A 162 7.61 -1.10 16.31
C ARG A 162 7.89 0.15 17.13
N TYR A 163 8.44 1.20 16.51
CA TYR A 163 8.86 2.41 17.23
C TYR A 163 7.72 3.20 17.86
N ASP A 164 6.50 3.08 17.33
CA ASP A 164 5.28 3.69 17.84
C ASP A 164 4.44 2.76 18.72
N ASN A 165 5.00 1.61 19.10
CA ASN A 165 4.36 0.57 19.91
C ASN A 165 2.99 0.17 19.35
N PRO A 166 2.96 -0.34 18.10
CA PRO A 166 1.73 -0.64 17.39
C PRO A 166 0.95 -1.77 18.09
N GLU A 167 -0.36 -1.63 18.06
CA GLU A 167 -1.27 -2.70 18.46
C GLU A 167 -1.20 -3.85 17.45
N VAL A 168 -1.21 -5.08 17.95
CA VAL A 168 -1.28 -6.29 17.11
C VAL A 168 -2.64 -6.94 17.29
N ILE A 169 -3.36 -7.09 16.20
CA ILE A 169 -4.70 -7.67 16.14
C ILE A 169 -4.73 -8.93 15.26
N ASP A 170 -5.80 -9.68 15.35
CA ASP A 170 -6.13 -10.74 14.41
C ASP A 170 -6.97 -10.18 13.25
N VAL A 171 -6.55 -10.46 12.02
CA VAL A 171 -7.25 -10.04 10.81
C VAL A 171 -7.54 -11.28 9.94
N GLN A 172 -8.75 -11.34 9.37
CA GLN A 172 -9.08 -12.36 8.39
C GLN A 172 -8.38 -12.06 7.06
N ALA A 173 -7.70 -13.07 6.53
CA ALA A 173 -6.98 -13.00 5.27
C ALA A 173 -7.53 -14.05 4.29
N TYR A 174 -7.53 -13.71 3.01
CA TYR A 174 -8.09 -14.56 1.96
C TYR A 174 -7.23 -14.55 0.69
N SER A 175 -7.29 -15.64 -0.06
CA SER A 175 -6.98 -15.63 -1.49
C SER A 175 -8.03 -14.76 -2.19
N LEU A 176 -7.59 -13.75 -2.94
CA LEU A 176 -8.53 -12.87 -3.66
C LEU A 176 -9.18 -13.60 -4.85
N ASP A 177 -8.52 -14.60 -5.42
CA ASP A 177 -9.08 -15.49 -6.45
C ASP A 177 -10.30 -16.30 -5.97
N GLU A 178 -10.41 -16.52 -4.64
CA GLU A 178 -11.51 -17.25 -4.03
C GLU A 178 -12.53 -16.31 -3.37
N TYR A 179 -12.09 -15.15 -2.93
CA TYR A 179 -12.91 -14.21 -2.17
C TYR A 179 -13.73 -13.26 -3.04
N LEU A 180 -13.14 -12.82 -4.17
CA LEU A 180 -13.80 -11.88 -5.08
C LEU A 180 -14.59 -12.63 -6.15
N ASP A 181 -15.85 -12.26 -6.35
CA ASP A 181 -16.65 -12.74 -7.47
C ASP A 181 -16.12 -12.23 -8.82
N GLU A 182 -15.53 -11.01 -8.81
CA GLU A 182 -14.92 -10.39 -9.97
C GLU A 182 -13.42 -10.73 -10.03
N ASN A 183 -12.97 -11.17 -11.20
CA ASN A 183 -11.57 -11.56 -11.43
C ASN A 183 -10.99 -10.96 -12.72
N ASN A 184 -11.59 -9.91 -13.25
CA ASN A 184 -11.15 -9.23 -14.46
C ASN A 184 -10.87 -7.75 -14.18
N PHE A 185 -9.60 -7.44 -14.01
CA PHE A 185 -9.11 -6.09 -13.74
C PHE A 185 -8.10 -5.67 -14.81
N ASP A 186 -8.19 -4.45 -15.28
CA ASP A 186 -7.25 -3.87 -16.24
C ASP A 186 -5.95 -3.46 -15.55
N LEU A 187 -6.06 -2.90 -14.34
CA LEU A 187 -4.92 -2.51 -13.52
C LEU A 187 -5.09 -3.03 -12.10
N ILE A 188 -3.99 -3.56 -11.56
CA ILE A 188 -3.89 -3.99 -10.16
C ILE A 188 -2.76 -3.20 -9.49
N LEU A 189 -3.06 -2.56 -8.37
CA LEU A 189 -2.10 -1.91 -7.48
C LEU A 189 -1.99 -2.70 -6.19
N ILE A 190 -0.77 -3.11 -5.80
CA ILE A 190 -0.49 -3.84 -4.56
C ILE A 190 0.56 -3.08 -3.77
N ASP A 191 0.15 -2.48 -2.65
CA ASP A 191 1.00 -1.79 -1.69
C ASP A 191 0.52 -2.16 -0.28
N ILE A 192 1.09 -3.21 0.29
CA ILE A 192 0.68 -3.81 1.58
C ILE A 192 1.87 -4.11 2.51
N GLU A 193 2.92 -3.32 2.31
CA GLU A 193 4.01 -3.17 3.25
C GLU A 193 4.71 -4.51 3.61
N GLY A 194 5.00 -5.30 2.55
CA GLY A 194 5.76 -6.54 2.63
C GLY A 194 4.93 -7.83 2.58
N SER A 195 3.63 -7.74 2.33
CA SER A 195 2.77 -8.92 2.13
C SER A 195 2.43 -9.18 0.66
N GLU A 196 3.03 -8.43 -0.27
CA GLU A 196 2.80 -8.50 -1.73
C GLU A 196 2.98 -9.93 -2.25
N TYR A 197 4.04 -10.61 -1.79
CA TYR A 197 4.31 -11.99 -2.15
C TYR A 197 3.14 -12.92 -1.81
N PHE A 198 2.60 -12.83 -0.59
CA PHE A 198 1.48 -13.67 -0.16
C PHE A 198 0.19 -13.31 -0.89
N ALA A 199 -0.05 -12.03 -1.15
CA ALA A 199 -1.21 -11.59 -1.91
C ALA A 199 -1.16 -12.13 -3.34
N MET A 200 -0.03 -11.99 -4.05
CA MET A 200 0.13 -12.48 -5.41
C MET A 200 -0.05 -14.00 -5.53
N GLN A 201 0.38 -14.79 -4.53
CA GLN A 201 0.11 -16.23 -4.50
C GLN A 201 -1.39 -16.56 -4.47
N GLY A 202 -2.21 -15.69 -3.88
CA GLY A 202 -3.67 -15.85 -3.82
C GLY A 202 -4.42 -15.12 -4.92
N MET A 203 -3.72 -14.65 -5.96
CA MET A 203 -4.27 -13.84 -7.04
C MET A 203 -3.84 -14.34 -8.43
N GLU A 204 -3.46 -15.61 -8.57
CA GLU A 204 -2.93 -16.18 -9.81
C GLU A 204 -3.90 -16.00 -10.99
N LYS A 205 -5.20 -16.30 -10.79
CA LYS A 205 -6.23 -16.14 -11.82
C LYS A 205 -6.48 -14.67 -12.16
N ILE A 206 -6.53 -13.80 -11.16
CA ILE A 206 -6.70 -12.35 -11.31
C ILE A 206 -5.51 -11.78 -12.07
N LEU A 207 -4.28 -12.08 -11.63
CA LEU A 207 -3.04 -11.60 -12.23
C LEU A 207 -2.87 -12.09 -13.68
N SER A 208 -3.31 -13.32 -14.00
CA SER A 208 -3.20 -13.88 -15.35
C SER A 208 -4.00 -13.11 -16.42
N LYS A 209 -4.99 -12.31 -16.01
CA LYS A 209 -5.88 -11.56 -16.89
C LYS A 209 -5.57 -10.08 -16.99
N CYS A 210 -4.93 -9.50 -15.97
CA CYS A 210 -4.71 -8.05 -15.92
C CYS A 210 -3.72 -7.56 -16.99
N ASN A 211 -3.86 -6.29 -17.36
CA ASN A 211 -3.01 -5.63 -18.36
C ASN A 211 -1.82 -4.93 -17.71
N THR A 212 -2.01 -4.45 -16.49
CA THR A 212 -0.99 -3.70 -15.74
C THR A 212 -0.98 -4.14 -14.29
N LEU A 213 0.20 -4.46 -13.77
CA LEU A 213 0.44 -4.68 -12.35
C LEU A 213 1.39 -3.61 -11.82
N ILE A 214 0.97 -2.91 -10.78
CA ILE A 214 1.83 -2.01 -10.00
C ILE A 214 2.04 -2.64 -8.63
N VAL A 215 3.28 -2.82 -8.22
CA VAL A 215 3.58 -3.51 -6.95
C VAL A 215 4.77 -2.89 -6.25
N GLU A 216 4.63 -2.65 -4.93
CA GLU A 216 5.72 -2.15 -4.08
C GLU A 216 6.89 -3.14 -4.06
N PHE A 217 8.11 -2.60 -4.11
CA PHE A 217 9.34 -3.37 -3.99
C PHE A 217 10.28 -2.71 -2.98
N LEU A 218 10.22 -3.14 -1.73
CA LEU A 218 11.12 -2.68 -0.68
C LEU A 218 11.97 -3.84 -0.14
N PRO A 219 13.29 -3.82 -0.33
CA PRO A 219 14.20 -4.90 0.10
C PRO A 219 14.04 -5.31 1.56
N HIS A 220 13.80 -4.35 2.46
CA HIS A 220 13.60 -4.65 3.87
C HIS A 220 12.26 -5.34 4.14
N HIS A 221 11.23 -5.11 3.33
CA HIS A 221 9.93 -5.80 3.43
C HIS A 221 10.06 -7.25 2.93
N LEU A 222 10.66 -7.47 1.77
CA LEU A 222 10.94 -8.83 1.27
C LEU A 222 11.69 -9.65 2.32
N LYS A 223 12.73 -9.07 2.92
CA LYS A 223 13.58 -9.75 3.90
C LYS A 223 12.91 -9.97 5.25
N ASN A 224 12.25 -8.94 5.80
CA ASN A 224 11.85 -8.94 7.21
C ASN A 224 10.37 -9.28 7.40
N VAL A 225 9.51 -9.05 6.40
CA VAL A 225 8.08 -9.33 6.47
C VAL A 225 7.77 -10.65 5.77
N ALA A 226 8.07 -10.74 4.46
CA ALA A 226 7.79 -11.94 3.68
C ALA A 226 8.84 -13.05 3.91
N ASP A 227 10.11 -12.70 4.11
CA ASP A 227 11.26 -13.62 4.20
C ASP A 227 11.44 -14.44 2.90
N VAL A 228 11.48 -13.72 1.78
CA VAL A 228 11.62 -14.29 0.43
C VAL A 228 12.72 -13.60 -0.37
N SER A 229 13.24 -14.31 -1.36
CA SER A 229 14.22 -13.78 -2.31
C SER A 229 13.53 -12.95 -3.41
N VAL A 230 14.33 -12.15 -4.14
CA VAL A 230 13.87 -11.46 -5.36
C VAL A 230 13.38 -12.44 -6.41
N GLU A 231 14.05 -13.58 -6.57
CA GLU A 231 13.66 -14.64 -7.49
C GLU A 231 12.27 -15.22 -7.15
N GLN A 232 12.02 -15.51 -5.86
CA GLN A 232 10.71 -15.98 -5.39
C GLN A 232 9.62 -14.94 -5.65
N PHE A 233 9.90 -13.65 -5.39
CA PHE A 233 8.98 -12.57 -5.69
C PHE A 233 8.65 -12.51 -7.18
N LEU A 234 9.66 -12.53 -8.05
CA LEU A 234 9.50 -12.49 -9.49
C LEU A 234 8.83 -13.73 -10.08
N SER A 235 8.96 -14.89 -9.44
CA SER A 235 8.30 -16.12 -9.90
C SER A 235 6.77 -16.05 -9.90
N LEU A 236 6.19 -15.07 -9.19
CA LEU A 236 4.75 -14.83 -9.16
C LEU A 236 4.27 -13.83 -10.22
N ILE A 237 5.19 -13.20 -10.94
CA ILE A 237 4.86 -12.28 -12.04
C ILE A 237 4.46 -13.10 -13.26
N PRO A 238 3.23 -12.96 -13.80
CA PRO A 238 2.78 -13.69 -14.96
C PRO A 238 3.64 -13.46 -16.20
N GLN A 239 3.88 -14.52 -16.98
CA GLN A 239 4.74 -14.49 -18.17
C GLN A 239 4.24 -13.59 -19.31
N HIS A 240 2.97 -13.18 -19.29
CA HIS A 240 2.43 -12.28 -20.30
C HIS A 240 2.90 -10.83 -20.12
N PHE A 241 3.44 -10.48 -18.96
CA PHE A 241 4.12 -9.20 -18.78
C PHE A 241 5.51 -9.27 -19.43
N THR A 242 5.77 -8.33 -20.33
CA THR A 242 7.02 -8.29 -21.10
C THR A 242 7.92 -7.14 -20.69
N LYS A 243 7.37 -6.10 -20.03
CA LYS A 243 8.09 -4.88 -19.64
C LYS A 243 7.97 -4.65 -18.14
N LEU A 244 9.07 -4.22 -17.55
CA LEU A 244 9.17 -3.72 -16.18
C LEU A 244 9.67 -2.27 -16.22
N THR A 245 8.85 -1.34 -15.76
CA THR A 245 9.26 0.05 -15.50
C THR A 245 9.57 0.23 -14.02
N ILE A 246 10.67 0.89 -13.72
CA ILE A 246 11.16 1.23 -12.37
C ILE A 246 11.08 2.76 -12.22
N PRO A 247 9.98 3.32 -11.69
CA PRO A 247 9.75 4.77 -11.63
C PRO A 247 10.84 5.54 -10.90
N SER A 248 11.35 5.01 -9.79
CA SER A 248 12.42 5.66 -9.01
C SER A 248 13.72 5.86 -9.78
N LYS A 249 13.94 5.07 -10.84
CA LYS A 249 15.12 5.15 -11.72
C LYS A 249 14.81 5.79 -13.08
N ASN A 250 13.52 5.98 -13.39
CA ASN A 250 13.05 6.38 -14.72
C ASN A 250 13.57 5.44 -15.83
N GLU A 251 13.54 4.13 -15.55
CA GLU A 251 14.04 3.08 -16.44
C GLU A 251 12.93 2.09 -16.80
N THR A 252 12.98 1.56 -18.01
CA THR A 252 12.12 0.45 -18.47
C THR A 252 12.97 -0.63 -19.09
N HIS A 253 12.76 -1.88 -18.66
CA HIS A 253 13.49 -3.06 -19.11
C HIS A 253 12.54 -4.18 -19.56
N PRO A 254 12.95 -5.10 -20.44
CA PRO A 254 12.33 -6.41 -20.52
C PRO A 254 12.35 -7.10 -19.14
N VAL A 255 11.32 -7.87 -18.80
CA VAL A 255 11.16 -8.45 -17.45
C VAL A 255 12.32 -9.36 -17.05
N ASP A 256 12.89 -10.13 -17.99
CA ASP A 256 14.05 -10.98 -17.77
C ASP A 256 15.30 -10.17 -17.34
N ILE A 257 15.56 -9.04 -18.00
CA ILE A 257 16.66 -8.12 -17.64
C ILE A 257 16.33 -7.39 -16.34
N GLY A 258 15.07 -6.97 -16.17
CA GLY A 258 14.56 -6.31 -14.98
C GLY A 258 14.84 -7.07 -13.69
N GLY A 259 14.81 -8.41 -13.75
CA GLY A 259 15.13 -9.25 -12.59
C GLY A 259 16.56 -9.05 -12.09
N VAL A 260 17.53 -8.84 -12.98
CA VAL A 260 18.91 -8.53 -12.61
C VAL A 260 19.00 -7.15 -11.94
N VAL A 261 18.27 -6.17 -12.47
CA VAL A 261 18.23 -4.81 -11.89
C VAL A 261 17.60 -4.84 -10.50
N LEU A 262 16.50 -5.56 -10.31
CA LEU A 262 15.84 -5.70 -8.99
C LEU A 262 16.76 -6.41 -7.99
N GLN A 263 17.55 -7.41 -8.41
CA GLN A 263 18.52 -8.04 -7.54
C GLN A 263 19.64 -7.07 -7.12
N GLN A 264 20.08 -6.18 -8.01
CA GLN A 264 21.03 -5.12 -7.68
C GLN A 264 20.41 -4.11 -6.70
N MET A 265 19.17 -3.67 -6.94
CA MET A 265 18.45 -2.79 -6.03
C MET A 265 18.30 -3.43 -4.64
N TYR A 266 17.96 -4.72 -4.57
CA TYR A 266 17.88 -5.45 -3.31
C TYR A 266 19.21 -5.44 -2.55
N ASN A 267 20.33 -5.72 -3.23
CA ASN A 267 21.67 -5.72 -2.64
C ASN A 267 22.08 -4.32 -2.15
N ASN A 268 21.70 -3.27 -2.89
CA ASN A 268 21.98 -1.87 -2.56
C ASN A 268 21.00 -1.30 -1.52
N LYS A 269 19.93 -2.03 -1.15
CA LYS A 269 18.82 -1.57 -0.29
C LYS A 269 18.06 -0.40 -0.90
N GLU A 270 17.93 -0.37 -2.21
CA GLU A 270 17.14 0.57 -2.99
C GLU A 270 15.74 -0.02 -3.19
N GLY A 271 14.71 0.74 -2.89
CA GLY A 271 13.31 0.35 -3.09
C GLY A 271 12.65 1.16 -4.19
N ASP A 272 11.44 0.73 -4.55
CA ASP A 272 10.53 1.44 -5.42
C ASP A 272 9.10 1.28 -4.88
N ASP A 273 8.38 2.40 -4.75
CA ASP A 273 7.03 2.40 -4.19
C ASP A 273 5.98 1.81 -5.17
N GLY A 274 6.38 1.53 -6.42
CA GLY A 274 5.45 0.97 -7.42
C GLY A 274 6.12 0.56 -8.72
N LEU A 275 6.76 -0.63 -8.73
CA LEU A 275 7.20 -1.28 -9.97
C LEU A 275 6.02 -1.52 -10.90
N ILE A 276 6.14 -1.18 -12.18
CA ILE A 276 5.07 -1.30 -13.17
C ILE A 276 5.40 -2.41 -14.17
N PHE A 277 4.60 -3.47 -14.15
CA PHE A 277 4.66 -4.55 -15.13
C PHE A 277 3.54 -4.37 -16.16
N THR A 278 3.90 -4.40 -17.47
CA THR A 278 2.97 -4.30 -18.59
C THR A 278 3.25 -5.34 -19.66
N LYS A 279 2.24 -5.59 -20.52
CA LYS A 279 2.35 -6.45 -21.71
C LYS A 279 3.28 -5.89 -22.76
#